data_515cbb380998af9c4e7c20db4369dd84
#
_entry.id   515cbb380998af9c4e7c20db4369dd84
#
_cell.length_a   1.000
_cell.length_b   1.000
_cell.length_c   1.000
_cell.angle_alpha   90.00
_cell.angle_beta   90.00
_cell.angle_gamma   90.00
#
_symmetry.space_group_name_H-M   'P 1'
#
loop_
_entity.id
_entity.type
_entity.pdbx_description
1 polymer ?
#
loop_
_entity_poly.entity_id
_entity_poly.type
_entity_poly.pdbx_seq_one_letter_code
_entity_poly.pdbx_strand_id
1 'polypeptide(L)'
;MILKIISKVWKGKIVMILKQLRVNSGTICELTNCYIVQDENTKEAMVIDPGGEAGKIIEMLDILQAKLKYIYLTHCHGDHIGALIELKDKKGGKILIHRIDAEGLSNKNISLTEYVGMEDINLEPDSIVDDNDTIHIGDIEFRVIHTPGHTSGSSSLYCEQEKLLFSGDTLFYGTWGRTDLPTSSFDDIINSITEKLLKLPDDTIVYPRTWKAYNDKRRKTDL
;
A
#
# COMPACT_ATOMS: atom_id res chain seq x y z
N MET A 1 -0.54 20.52 0.85
CA MET A 1 -1.43 19.62 0.08
C MET A 1 -0.93 19.60 -1.37
N ILE A 2 -0.18 18.56 -1.76
CA ILE A 2 0.34 18.47 -3.12
C ILE A 2 -0.65 17.63 -3.91
N LEU A 3 -1.45 18.32 -4.73
CA LEU A 3 -2.37 17.70 -5.68
C LEU A 3 -1.54 17.20 -6.88
N LYS A 4 -1.13 15.95 -6.89
CA LYS A 4 -0.65 15.32 -8.12
C LYS A 4 -1.84 14.63 -8.78
N ILE A 5 -2.51 15.34 -9.69
CA ILE A 5 -3.43 14.71 -10.62
C ILE A 5 -2.55 14.12 -11.72
N ILE A 6 -2.34 12.82 -11.72
CA ILE A 6 -1.80 12.13 -12.89
C ILE A 6 -3.00 11.88 -13.79
N SER A 7 -3.37 12.88 -14.56
CA SER A 7 -4.36 12.73 -15.62
C SER A 7 -3.72 13.07 -16.96
N LYS A 8 -3.62 12.12 -17.86
CA LYS A 8 -3.49 12.39 -19.29
C LYS A 8 -4.69 11.77 -19.99
N VAL A 9 -5.61 12.60 -20.39
CA VAL A 9 -6.77 12.24 -21.20
C VAL A 9 -6.37 12.21 -22.67
N TRP A 10 -6.65 11.12 -23.38
CA TRP A 10 -7.15 11.20 -24.75
C TRP A 10 -7.84 9.91 -25.19
N LYS A 11 -9.12 10.04 -25.67
CA LYS A 11 -9.95 9.05 -26.38
C LYS A 11 -9.77 7.58 -25.96
N GLY A 12 -10.59 7.10 -25.02
CA GLY A 12 -10.65 5.70 -24.61
C GLY A 12 -9.59 5.26 -23.61
N LYS A 13 -8.92 6.21 -22.93
CA LYS A 13 -7.92 5.93 -21.92
C LYS A 13 -8.53 5.93 -20.53
N ILE A 14 -8.13 4.94 -19.74
CA ILE A 14 -8.30 4.86 -18.31
C ILE A 14 -7.77 6.15 -17.68
N VAL A 15 -8.57 6.78 -16.82
CA VAL A 15 -8.13 7.96 -16.06
C VAL A 15 -8.02 7.55 -14.61
N MET A 16 -6.77 7.40 -14.17
CA MET A 16 -6.45 7.12 -12.78
C MET A 16 -6.28 8.41 -12.00
N ILE A 17 -7.00 8.54 -10.89
CA ILE A 17 -6.75 9.55 -9.87
C ILE A 17 -5.92 8.88 -8.77
N LEU A 18 -4.75 9.44 -8.48
CA LEU A 18 -3.89 9.02 -7.38
C LEU A 18 -3.73 10.16 -6.36
N LYS A 19 -4.05 9.89 -5.11
CA LYS A 19 -3.81 10.79 -3.97
C LYS A 19 -2.88 10.15 -2.98
N GLN A 20 -1.86 10.87 -2.58
CA GLN A 20 -0.99 10.53 -1.47
C GLN A 20 -1.38 11.39 -0.26
N LEU A 21 -1.75 10.75 0.82
CA LEU A 21 -2.02 11.35 2.11
C LEU A 21 -0.88 10.99 3.06
N ARG A 22 -0.40 11.97 3.80
CA ARG A 22 0.49 11.68 4.93
C ARG A 22 -0.36 11.60 6.18
N VAL A 23 -0.34 10.45 6.83
CA VAL A 23 -1.15 10.15 8.01
C VAL A 23 -0.25 9.86 9.21
N ASN A 24 -0.70 10.26 10.39
CA ASN A 24 -0.04 9.91 11.64
C ASN A 24 -0.57 8.55 12.11
N SER A 25 0.31 7.59 12.27
CA SER A 25 -0.02 6.21 12.63
C SER A 25 0.06 5.92 14.13
N GLY A 26 0.11 6.93 15.00
CA GLY A 26 0.09 6.73 16.45
C GLY A 26 1.16 7.51 17.21
N THR A 27 1.67 6.92 18.32
CA THR A 27 2.56 7.58 19.29
C THR A 27 3.98 7.81 18.79
N ILE A 28 4.44 7.06 17.82
CA ILE A 28 5.73 7.28 17.16
C ILE A 28 5.45 8.32 16.08
N CYS A 29 5.85 9.56 16.30
CA CYS A 29 5.57 10.74 15.46
C CYS A 29 6.04 10.64 13.99
N GLU A 30 5.95 9.50 13.36
CA GLU A 30 6.28 9.31 11.95
C GLU A 30 5.02 9.38 11.08
N LEU A 31 5.06 10.28 10.11
CA LEU A 31 4.03 10.38 9.10
C LEU A 31 4.26 9.32 8.03
N THR A 32 3.29 8.43 7.87
CA THR A 32 3.30 7.40 6.83
C THR A 32 2.47 7.83 5.62
N ASN A 33 2.70 7.22 4.49
CA ASN A 33 1.93 7.46 3.29
C ASN A 33 0.78 6.46 3.21
N CYS A 34 -0.43 6.98 3.10
CA CYS A 34 -1.63 6.27 2.67
C CYS A 34 -1.96 6.71 1.25
N TYR A 35 -2.32 5.79 0.38
CA TYR A 35 -2.65 6.12 -1.00
C TYR A 35 -4.12 5.83 -1.30
N ILE A 36 -4.74 6.72 -2.08
CA ILE A 36 -6.07 6.50 -2.65
C ILE A 36 -5.91 6.45 -4.16
N VAL A 37 -6.29 5.33 -4.76
CA VAL A 37 -6.33 5.17 -6.21
C VAL A 37 -7.77 5.03 -6.63
N GLN A 38 -8.19 5.79 -7.64
CA GLN A 38 -9.56 5.78 -8.14
C GLN A 38 -9.58 5.73 -9.67
N ASP A 39 -10.45 4.92 -10.22
CA ASP A 39 -10.88 5.03 -11.61
C ASP A 39 -11.90 6.17 -11.72
N GLU A 40 -11.57 7.20 -12.52
CA GLU A 40 -12.41 8.40 -12.63
C GLU A 40 -13.77 8.12 -13.27
N ASN A 41 -13.85 7.14 -14.17
CA ASN A 41 -15.07 6.84 -14.90
C ASN A 41 -16.09 6.11 -14.01
N THR A 42 -15.65 5.06 -13.31
CA THR A 42 -16.54 4.23 -12.46
C THR A 42 -16.68 4.77 -11.05
N LYS A 43 -15.76 5.64 -10.61
CA LYS A 43 -15.58 6.11 -9.22
C LYS A 43 -15.19 4.98 -8.25
N GLU A 44 -14.92 3.77 -8.73
CA GLU A 44 -14.37 2.72 -7.88
C GLU A 44 -12.99 3.14 -7.38
N ALA A 45 -12.72 2.89 -6.11
CA ALA A 45 -11.48 3.28 -5.47
C ALA A 45 -10.90 2.17 -4.58
N MET A 46 -9.60 2.25 -4.39
CA MET A 46 -8.84 1.45 -3.43
C MET A 46 -8.03 2.38 -2.53
N VAL A 47 -8.06 2.11 -1.23
CA VAL A 47 -7.16 2.71 -0.25
C VAL A 47 -6.04 1.72 0.02
N ILE A 48 -4.80 2.19 0.01
CA ILE A 48 -3.61 1.38 0.26
C ILE A 48 -2.98 1.88 1.56
N ASP A 49 -2.76 0.99 2.51
CA ASP A 49 -2.14 1.22 3.81
C ASP A 49 -2.76 2.39 4.60
N PRO A 50 -4.00 2.26 5.10
CA PRO A 50 -4.64 3.28 5.93
C PRO A 50 -4.04 3.29 7.35
N GLY A 51 -2.82 3.80 7.51
CA GLY A 51 -2.03 3.71 8.73
C GLY A 51 -2.55 4.54 9.91
N GLY A 52 -3.43 5.52 9.69
CA GLY A 52 -4.00 6.37 10.73
C GLY A 52 -4.87 7.49 10.18
N GLU A 53 -5.37 8.38 11.06
CA GLU A 53 -6.20 9.54 10.71
C GLU A 53 -7.36 9.20 9.75
N ALA A 54 -8.19 8.23 10.11
CA ALA A 54 -9.32 7.75 9.28
C ALA A 54 -10.20 8.89 8.76
N GLY A 55 -10.48 9.91 9.58
CA GLY A 55 -11.26 11.08 9.18
C GLY A 55 -10.70 11.80 7.96
N LYS A 56 -9.38 11.92 7.84
CA LYS A 56 -8.69 12.55 6.71
C LYS A 56 -8.80 11.71 5.43
N ILE A 57 -8.74 10.39 5.56
CA ILE A 57 -8.92 9.46 4.43
C ILE A 57 -10.37 9.53 3.95
N ILE A 58 -11.32 9.49 4.88
CA ILE A 58 -12.77 9.56 4.63
C ILE A 58 -13.12 10.87 3.92
N GLU A 59 -12.64 12.03 4.43
CA GLU A 59 -12.85 13.32 3.79
C GLU A 59 -12.34 13.34 2.34
N MET A 60 -11.16 12.77 2.09
CA MET A 60 -10.63 12.72 0.72
C MET A 60 -11.47 11.81 -0.18
N LEU A 61 -11.95 10.66 0.31
CA LEU A 61 -12.87 9.80 -0.43
C LEU A 61 -14.17 10.53 -0.78
N ASP A 62 -14.69 11.35 0.15
CA ASP A 62 -15.90 12.15 -0.09
C ASP A 62 -15.67 13.26 -1.13
N ILE A 63 -14.57 13.98 -1.05
CA ILE A 63 -14.16 14.97 -2.05
C ILE A 63 -14.07 14.35 -3.45
N LEU A 64 -13.54 13.13 -3.55
CA LEU A 64 -13.41 12.38 -4.80
C LEU A 64 -14.72 11.73 -5.25
N GLN A 65 -15.76 11.75 -4.42
CA GLN A 65 -17.00 10.98 -4.64
C GLN A 65 -16.70 9.49 -4.88
N ALA A 66 -15.70 8.98 -4.19
CA ALA A 66 -15.14 7.65 -4.41
C ALA A 66 -16.05 6.56 -3.82
N LYS A 67 -16.22 5.49 -4.59
CA LYS A 67 -16.85 4.24 -4.14
C LYS A 67 -15.75 3.30 -3.68
N LEU A 68 -15.48 3.25 -2.38
CA LEU A 68 -14.43 2.40 -1.82
C LEU A 68 -14.77 0.92 -2.07
N LYS A 69 -14.00 0.29 -2.94
CA LYS A 69 -14.15 -1.12 -3.29
C LYS A 69 -13.23 -2.00 -2.46
N TYR A 70 -11.98 -1.57 -2.31
CA TYR A 70 -10.94 -2.31 -1.61
C TYR A 70 -10.16 -1.43 -0.65
N ILE A 71 -9.71 -2.06 0.44
CA ILE A 71 -8.66 -1.58 1.33
C ILE A 71 -7.54 -2.61 1.22
N TYR A 72 -6.44 -2.24 0.57
CA TYR A 72 -5.29 -3.10 0.38
C TYR A 72 -4.22 -2.83 1.41
N LEU A 73 -3.73 -3.88 2.03
CA LEU A 73 -2.65 -3.83 3.01
C LEU A 73 -1.41 -4.47 2.39
N THR A 74 -0.33 -3.68 2.27
CA THR A 74 0.95 -4.21 1.78
C THR A 74 1.54 -5.22 2.75
N HIS A 75 1.27 -5.03 4.06
CA HIS A 75 1.58 -5.94 5.14
C HIS A 75 0.76 -5.58 6.40
N CYS A 76 0.92 -6.33 7.48
CA CYS A 76 0.03 -6.25 8.64
C CYS A 76 0.49 -5.33 9.78
N HIS A 77 1.61 -4.59 9.68
CA HIS A 77 2.08 -3.77 10.80
C HIS A 77 1.11 -2.64 11.17
N GLY A 78 1.07 -2.31 12.47
CA GLY A 78 0.12 -1.39 13.06
C GLY A 78 0.03 -0.03 12.39
N ASP A 79 1.16 0.50 11.95
CA ASP A 79 1.27 1.79 11.27
C ASP A 79 0.81 1.79 9.79
N HIS A 80 0.37 0.62 9.27
CA HIS A 80 -0.32 0.46 7.99
C HIS A 80 -1.81 0.21 8.13
N ILE A 81 -2.27 -0.16 9.33
CA ILE A 81 -3.64 -0.63 9.57
C ILE A 81 -4.42 0.23 10.57
N GLY A 82 -3.82 1.30 11.11
CA GLY A 82 -4.38 2.09 12.21
C GLY A 82 -5.74 2.73 11.96
N ALA A 83 -6.09 3.03 10.72
CA ALA A 83 -7.40 3.55 10.35
C ALA A 83 -8.36 2.47 9.80
N LEU A 84 -7.94 1.20 9.76
CA LEU A 84 -8.61 0.13 9.02
C LEU A 84 -10.06 -0.07 9.48
N ILE A 85 -10.30 -0.21 10.80
CA ILE A 85 -11.62 -0.48 11.36
C ILE A 85 -12.55 0.69 11.05
N GLU A 86 -12.18 1.91 11.42
CA GLU A 86 -13.03 3.08 11.23
C GLU A 86 -13.33 3.33 9.75
N LEU A 87 -12.32 3.16 8.87
CA LEU A 87 -12.50 3.31 7.43
C LEU A 87 -13.50 2.28 6.88
N LYS A 88 -13.36 1.00 7.29
CA LYS A 88 -14.27 -0.06 6.89
C LYS A 88 -15.70 0.20 7.37
N ASP A 89 -15.87 0.61 8.62
CA ASP A 89 -17.19 0.90 9.21
C ASP A 89 -17.89 2.06 8.50
N LYS A 90 -17.16 3.12 8.14
CA LYS A 90 -17.73 4.34 7.57
C LYS A 90 -17.92 4.28 6.05
N LYS A 91 -17.03 3.60 5.32
CA LYS A 91 -16.99 3.60 3.86
C LYS A 91 -17.17 2.22 3.23
N GLY A 92 -17.13 1.16 4.04
CA GLY A 92 -17.11 -0.19 3.53
C GLY A 92 -15.77 -0.52 2.85
N GLY A 93 -15.84 -1.29 1.78
CA GLY A 93 -14.66 -1.81 1.08
C GLY A 93 -14.21 -3.16 1.64
N LYS A 94 -13.69 -4.01 0.75
CA LYS A 94 -13.15 -5.32 1.15
C LYS A 94 -11.68 -5.17 1.53
N ILE A 95 -11.30 -5.72 2.68
CA ILE A 95 -9.92 -5.78 3.14
C ILE A 95 -9.21 -6.90 2.39
N LEU A 96 -8.11 -6.56 1.72
CA LEU A 96 -7.22 -7.46 1.01
C LEU A 96 -5.84 -7.43 1.64
N ILE A 97 -5.28 -8.60 1.92
CA ILE A 97 -3.93 -8.77 2.43
C ILE A 97 -3.35 -10.07 1.89
N HIS A 98 -2.03 -10.13 1.77
CA HIS A 98 -1.35 -11.37 1.38
C HIS A 98 -1.59 -12.48 2.43
N ARG A 99 -1.78 -13.72 1.95
CA ARG A 99 -2.12 -14.91 2.76
C ARG A 99 -1.28 -15.06 4.02
N ILE A 100 0.02 -14.84 3.89
CA ILE A 100 0.97 -15.07 5.00
C ILE A 100 0.82 -14.02 6.10
N ASP A 101 0.48 -12.77 5.74
CA ASP A 101 0.32 -11.68 6.70
C ASP A 101 -1.10 -11.57 7.30
N ALA A 102 -2.05 -12.38 6.81
CA ALA A 102 -3.43 -12.32 7.28
C ALA A 102 -3.56 -12.59 8.79
N GLU A 103 -2.75 -13.51 9.34
CA GLU A 103 -2.71 -13.79 10.78
C GLU A 103 -2.36 -12.55 11.61
N GLY A 104 -1.54 -11.64 11.07
CA GLY A 104 -1.15 -10.41 11.77
C GLY A 104 -2.33 -9.50 12.13
N LEU A 105 -3.46 -9.57 11.41
CA LEU A 105 -4.65 -8.77 11.73
C LEU A 105 -5.36 -9.21 13.02
N SER A 106 -5.02 -10.40 13.55
CA SER A 106 -5.53 -10.91 14.83
C SER A 106 -4.41 -11.27 15.81
N ASN A 107 -3.15 -11.03 15.46
CA ASN A 107 -1.98 -11.36 16.27
C ASN A 107 -1.05 -10.15 16.45
N LYS A 108 -1.19 -9.48 17.61
CA LYS A 108 -0.43 -8.27 17.95
C LYS A 108 1.10 -8.45 17.97
N ASN A 109 1.58 -9.67 18.19
CA ASN A 109 3.02 -9.95 18.18
C ASN A 109 3.60 -9.92 16.75
N ILE A 110 2.74 -10.09 15.74
CA ILE A 110 3.11 -9.98 14.33
C ILE A 110 2.84 -8.57 13.84
N SER A 111 1.66 -8.01 14.12
CA SER A 111 1.28 -6.66 13.66
C SER A 111 1.96 -5.52 14.42
N LEU A 112 2.53 -5.79 15.59
CA LEU A 112 3.24 -4.79 16.39
C LEU A 112 2.39 -3.56 16.75
N THR A 113 1.08 -3.73 16.91
CA THR A 113 0.14 -2.64 17.22
C THR A 113 0.49 -1.90 18.50
N GLU A 114 1.03 -2.58 19.51
CA GLU A 114 1.48 -1.96 20.77
C GLU A 114 2.59 -0.90 20.54
N TYR A 115 3.48 -1.11 19.55
CA TYR A 115 4.57 -0.16 19.27
C TYR A 115 4.07 1.19 18.75
N VAL A 116 2.91 1.19 18.12
CA VAL A 116 2.26 2.42 17.62
C VAL A 116 1.15 2.91 18.54
N GLY A 117 1.01 2.29 19.73
CA GLY A 117 0.03 2.69 20.74
C GLY A 117 -1.41 2.39 20.34
N MET A 118 -1.62 1.38 19.52
CA MET A 118 -2.94 0.93 19.10
C MET A 118 -3.43 -0.22 19.98
N GLU A 119 -4.74 -0.30 20.15
CA GLU A 119 -5.39 -1.49 20.67
C GLU A 119 -5.30 -2.65 19.65
N ASP A 120 -5.42 -3.88 20.14
CA ASP A 120 -5.39 -5.05 19.29
C ASP A 120 -6.53 -5.00 18.27
N ILE A 121 -6.18 -5.17 17.01
CA ILE A 121 -7.15 -5.41 15.96
C ILE A 121 -7.40 -6.91 15.93
N ASN A 122 -8.63 -7.32 16.18
CA ASN A 122 -9.04 -8.72 16.00
C ASN A 122 -9.97 -8.77 14.78
N LEU A 123 -9.37 -8.87 13.60
CA LEU A 123 -10.07 -8.72 12.35
C LEU A 123 -9.64 -9.79 11.34
N GLU A 124 -10.61 -10.36 10.66
CA GLU A 124 -10.37 -11.24 9.52
C GLU A 124 -10.42 -10.43 8.21
N PRO A 125 -9.50 -10.65 7.27
CA PRO A 125 -9.57 -10.02 5.97
C PRO A 125 -10.78 -10.56 5.17
N ASP A 126 -11.39 -9.70 4.34
CA ASP A 126 -12.50 -10.12 3.48
C ASP A 126 -12.04 -11.02 2.33
N SER A 127 -10.79 -10.90 1.92
CA SER A 127 -10.17 -11.73 0.89
C SER A 127 -8.66 -11.80 1.06
N ILE A 128 -8.14 -12.96 0.75
CA ILE A 128 -6.71 -13.24 0.70
C ILE A 128 -6.21 -13.02 -0.72
N VAL A 129 -4.99 -12.51 -0.87
CA VAL A 129 -4.28 -12.42 -2.15
C VAL A 129 -2.97 -13.19 -2.10
N ASP A 130 -2.55 -13.68 -3.26
CA ASP A 130 -1.30 -14.40 -3.46
C ASP A 130 -0.44 -13.71 -4.55
N ASP A 131 0.80 -14.18 -4.73
CA ASP A 131 1.70 -13.65 -5.76
C ASP A 131 1.09 -13.82 -7.16
N ASN A 132 1.16 -12.76 -7.97
CA ASN A 132 0.58 -12.63 -9.30
C ASN A 132 -0.96 -12.55 -9.37
N ASP A 133 -1.66 -12.48 -8.25
CA ASP A 133 -3.07 -12.16 -8.28
C ASP A 133 -3.32 -10.77 -8.88
N THR A 134 -4.49 -10.62 -9.51
CA THR A 134 -4.89 -9.36 -10.15
C THR A 134 -6.08 -8.74 -9.43
N ILE A 135 -5.97 -7.44 -9.13
CA ILE A 135 -7.00 -6.63 -8.47
C ILE A 135 -7.48 -5.56 -9.46
N HIS A 136 -8.79 -5.42 -9.62
CA HIS A 136 -9.38 -4.43 -10.53
C HIS A 136 -10.21 -3.40 -9.78
N ILE A 137 -9.99 -2.12 -10.09
CA ILE A 137 -10.87 -0.99 -9.76
C ILE A 137 -11.26 -0.30 -11.09
N GLY A 138 -12.52 -0.48 -11.50
CA GLY A 138 -12.93 -0.11 -12.86
C GLY A 138 -12.06 -0.81 -13.90
N ASP A 139 -11.46 -0.01 -14.79
CA ASP A 139 -10.58 -0.48 -15.86
C ASP A 139 -9.09 -0.52 -15.45
N ILE A 140 -8.77 -0.13 -14.19
CA ILE A 140 -7.40 -0.16 -13.69
C ILE A 140 -7.09 -1.52 -13.11
N GLU A 141 -5.98 -2.10 -13.58
CA GLU A 141 -5.49 -3.40 -13.14
C GLU A 141 -4.22 -3.24 -12.29
N PHE A 142 -4.18 -3.96 -11.16
CA PHE A 142 -3.02 -4.08 -10.30
C PHE A 142 -2.63 -5.54 -10.17
N ARG A 143 -1.35 -5.83 -10.35
CA ARG A 143 -0.77 -7.13 -10.06
C ARG A 143 -0.14 -7.12 -8.67
N VAL A 144 -0.44 -8.13 -7.87
CA VAL A 144 0.20 -8.39 -6.58
C VAL A 144 1.57 -9.00 -6.85
N ILE A 145 2.61 -8.47 -6.22
CA ILE A 145 3.96 -9.04 -6.21
C ILE A 145 4.29 -9.37 -4.76
N HIS A 146 4.39 -10.63 -4.41
CA HIS A 146 4.87 -11.05 -3.10
C HIS A 146 6.32 -10.65 -2.92
N THR A 147 6.59 -9.78 -1.95
CA THR A 147 7.91 -9.19 -1.68
C THR A 147 8.30 -9.40 -0.22
N PRO A 148 8.52 -10.66 0.22
CA PRO A 148 8.86 -10.96 1.60
C PRO A 148 10.17 -10.32 2.02
N GLY A 149 10.30 -10.11 3.34
CA GLY A 149 11.53 -9.67 3.96
C GLY A 149 11.36 -8.63 5.04
N HIS A 150 10.50 -7.60 4.87
CA HIS A 150 10.09 -6.74 5.97
C HIS A 150 9.09 -7.46 6.88
N THR A 151 8.11 -8.13 6.30
CA THR A 151 7.36 -9.23 6.89
C THR A 151 7.42 -10.42 5.92
N SER A 152 7.09 -11.62 6.39
CA SER A 152 7.05 -12.81 5.52
C SER A 152 5.94 -12.74 4.47
N GLY A 153 4.88 -11.97 4.71
CA GLY A 153 3.76 -11.77 3.79
C GLY A 153 3.75 -10.39 3.10
N SER A 154 4.80 -9.59 3.24
CA SER A 154 4.90 -8.29 2.54
C SER A 154 4.63 -8.46 1.06
N SER A 155 3.83 -7.56 0.49
CA SER A 155 3.48 -7.56 -0.93
C SER A 155 3.44 -6.15 -1.49
N SER A 156 3.84 -6.01 -2.73
CA SER A 156 3.79 -4.76 -3.48
C SER A 156 2.68 -4.82 -4.53
N LEU A 157 2.07 -3.67 -4.84
CA LEU A 157 1.09 -3.55 -5.92
C LEU A 157 1.71 -2.86 -7.13
N TYR A 158 1.66 -3.49 -8.28
CA TYR A 158 2.15 -2.94 -9.53
C TYR A 158 1.04 -2.70 -10.53
N CYS A 159 0.90 -1.45 -10.99
CA CYS A 159 0.06 -1.07 -12.11
C CYS A 159 0.92 -0.92 -13.36
N GLU A 160 0.87 -1.89 -14.27
CA GLU A 160 1.67 -1.89 -15.49
C GLU A 160 1.26 -0.76 -16.45
N GLN A 161 -0.05 -0.50 -16.55
CA GLN A 161 -0.62 0.53 -17.44
C GLN A 161 -0.06 1.92 -17.18
N GLU A 162 0.14 2.27 -15.90
CA GLU A 162 0.64 3.58 -15.45
C GLU A 162 2.09 3.53 -14.96
N LYS A 163 2.70 2.33 -14.92
CA LYS A 163 4.05 2.08 -14.40
C LYS A 163 4.24 2.59 -12.97
N LEU A 164 3.31 2.24 -12.09
CA LEU A 164 3.29 2.63 -10.69
C LEU A 164 3.50 1.40 -9.81
N LEU A 165 4.37 1.52 -8.82
CA LEU A 165 4.64 0.50 -7.82
C LEU A 165 4.37 1.05 -6.42
N PHE A 166 3.43 0.48 -5.70
CA PHE A 166 3.24 0.71 -4.26
C PHE A 166 4.02 -0.37 -3.53
N SER A 167 5.16 0.00 -2.96
CA SER A 167 6.14 -0.95 -2.42
C SER A 167 5.99 -1.23 -0.93
N GLY A 168 5.08 -0.54 -0.24
CA GLY A 168 5.00 -0.63 1.22
C GLY A 168 6.36 -0.37 1.85
N ASP A 169 6.78 -1.28 2.73
CA ASP A 169 8.06 -1.25 3.43
C ASP A 169 9.14 -2.16 2.81
N THR A 170 8.95 -2.58 1.55
CA THR A 170 9.98 -3.37 0.85
C THR A 170 11.08 -2.47 0.30
N LEU A 171 10.74 -1.43 -0.47
CA LEU A 171 11.70 -0.61 -1.19
C LEU A 171 11.44 0.89 -0.97
N PHE A 172 12.46 1.61 -0.50
CA PHE A 172 12.50 3.06 -0.33
C PHE A 172 13.51 3.70 -1.27
N TYR A 173 13.60 5.02 -1.25
CA TYR A 173 14.63 5.74 -1.99
C TYR A 173 16.02 5.50 -1.36
N GLY A 174 16.89 4.77 -2.05
CA GLY A 174 18.26 4.46 -1.61
C GLY A 174 18.35 3.54 -0.38
N THR A 175 17.25 2.87 0.01
CA THR A 175 17.24 1.94 1.14
C THR A 175 16.02 1.01 1.09
N TRP A 176 15.87 0.16 2.08
CA TRP A 176 14.76 -0.80 2.22
C TRP A 176 14.22 -0.81 3.65
N GLY A 177 13.11 -1.52 3.87
CA GLY A 177 12.50 -1.71 5.18
C GLY A 177 13.39 -2.51 6.11
N ARG A 178 13.25 -2.27 7.42
CA ARG A 178 14.01 -2.99 8.44
C ARG A 178 13.69 -4.49 8.42
N THR A 179 14.67 -5.30 8.80
CA THR A 179 14.61 -6.77 8.76
C THR A 179 14.98 -7.42 10.09
N ASP A 180 14.73 -6.72 11.19
CA ASP A 180 15.00 -7.13 12.57
C ASP A 180 13.73 -7.28 13.42
N LEU A 181 12.56 -7.31 12.75
CA LEU A 181 11.25 -7.49 13.36
C LEU A 181 10.79 -8.96 13.28
N PRO A 182 9.75 -9.36 14.04
CA PRO A 182 9.12 -10.66 13.85
C PRO A 182 8.74 -10.92 12.40
N THR A 183 8.96 -12.15 11.92
CA THR A 183 8.71 -12.61 10.54
C THR A 183 9.59 -11.98 9.45
N SER A 184 10.53 -11.09 9.80
CA SER A 184 11.41 -10.45 8.82
C SER A 184 12.63 -11.31 8.45
N SER A 185 13.20 -11.02 7.26
CA SER A 185 14.37 -11.72 6.71
C SER A 185 15.15 -10.79 5.80
N PHE A 186 16.44 -10.60 6.10
CA PHE A 186 17.33 -9.78 5.26
C PHE A 186 17.54 -10.39 3.87
N ASP A 187 17.76 -11.71 3.80
CA ASP A 187 17.99 -12.36 2.52
C ASP A 187 16.75 -12.28 1.61
N ASP A 188 15.56 -12.42 2.20
CA ASP A 188 14.30 -12.33 1.45
C ASP A 188 14.05 -10.93 0.93
N ILE A 189 14.31 -9.86 1.70
CA ILE A 189 14.08 -8.49 1.21
C ILE A 189 15.03 -8.15 0.07
N ILE A 190 16.30 -8.57 0.17
CA ILE A 190 17.26 -8.38 -0.92
C ILE A 190 16.84 -9.15 -2.17
N ASN A 191 16.42 -10.41 -2.04
CA ASN A 191 15.90 -11.20 -3.16
C ASN A 191 14.63 -10.56 -3.75
N SER A 192 13.70 -10.09 -2.91
CA SER A 192 12.48 -9.40 -3.37
C SER A 192 12.81 -8.16 -4.20
N ILE A 193 13.80 -7.38 -3.77
CA ILE A 193 14.23 -6.19 -4.49
C ILE A 193 14.95 -6.57 -5.80
N THR A 194 16.00 -7.41 -5.73
CA THR A 194 16.88 -7.67 -6.87
C THR A 194 16.24 -8.55 -7.93
N GLU A 195 15.46 -9.55 -7.53
CA GLU A 195 14.92 -10.53 -8.46
C GLU A 195 13.50 -10.22 -8.92
N LYS A 196 12.77 -9.34 -8.21
CA LYS A 196 11.41 -8.96 -8.60
C LYS A 196 11.29 -7.47 -8.93
N LEU A 197 11.55 -6.57 -7.96
CA LEU A 197 11.24 -5.15 -8.14
C LEU A 197 12.20 -4.44 -9.13
N LEU A 198 13.49 -4.76 -9.10
CA LEU A 198 14.47 -4.19 -10.07
C LEU A 198 14.33 -4.77 -11.49
N LYS A 199 13.49 -5.78 -11.71
CA LYS A 199 13.15 -6.30 -13.05
C LYS A 199 12.01 -5.52 -13.71
N LEU A 200 11.29 -4.69 -12.97
CA LEU A 200 10.27 -3.81 -13.52
C LEU A 200 10.90 -2.77 -14.45
N PRO A 201 10.13 -2.18 -15.37
CA PRO A 201 10.64 -1.13 -16.28
C PRO A 201 11.33 0.02 -15.54
N ASP A 202 12.43 0.53 -16.10
CA ASP A 202 13.25 1.59 -15.48
C ASP A 202 12.51 2.91 -15.23
N ASP A 203 11.41 3.15 -15.92
CA ASP A 203 10.55 4.31 -15.78
C ASP A 203 9.40 4.10 -14.79
N THR A 204 9.39 2.97 -14.06
CA THR A 204 8.43 2.72 -12.98
C THR A 204 8.60 3.74 -11.86
N ILE A 205 7.50 4.36 -11.43
CA ILE A 205 7.47 5.29 -10.30
C ILE A 205 7.13 4.50 -9.04
N VAL A 206 7.99 4.58 -8.03
CA VAL A 206 7.79 3.91 -6.74
C VAL A 206 7.10 4.83 -5.76
N TYR A 207 6.06 4.33 -5.11
CA TYR A 207 5.26 4.95 -4.06
C TYR A 207 5.44 4.16 -2.76
N PRO A 208 6.48 4.48 -1.95
CA PRO A 208 6.78 3.78 -0.71
C PRO A 208 5.94 4.31 0.45
N ARG A 209 5.91 3.59 1.57
CA ARG A 209 5.29 4.05 2.82
C ARG A 209 5.88 5.36 3.34
N THR A 210 7.18 5.50 3.31
CA THR A 210 7.89 6.71 3.75
C THR A 210 8.52 7.39 2.55
N TRP A 211 8.80 8.70 2.67
CA TRP A 211 9.44 9.49 1.61
C TRP A 211 8.50 9.86 0.45
N LYS A 212 9.04 10.62 -0.48
CA LYS A 212 8.33 11.01 -1.71
C LYS A 212 8.43 9.90 -2.75
N ALA A 213 7.43 9.82 -3.62
CA ALA A 213 7.51 8.98 -4.82
C ALA A 213 8.74 9.36 -5.67
N TYR A 214 9.42 8.38 -6.24
CA TYR A 214 10.63 8.56 -7.02
C TYR A 214 10.63 7.69 -8.28
N ASN A 215 11.43 8.12 -9.28
CA ASN A 215 11.61 7.36 -10.52
C ASN A 215 12.73 6.34 -10.34
N ASP A 216 12.51 5.17 -10.87
CA ASP A 216 13.35 3.99 -10.71
C ASP A 216 14.75 4.06 -11.34
N LYS A 217 15.00 4.96 -12.27
CA LYS A 217 16.34 5.10 -12.86
C LYS A 217 17.48 5.20 -11.85
N ARG A 218 17.18 5.58 -10.61
CA ARG A 218 18.13 5.69 -9.50
C ARG A 218 18.22 4.42 -8.64
N ARG A 219 17.29 3.45 -8.79
CA ARG A 219 17.32 2.20 -8.01
C ARG A 219 18.56 1.36 -8.25
N LYS A 220 19.06 1.35 -9.48
CA LYS A 220 20.16 0.47 -9.92
C LYS A 220 21.54 1.01 -9.57
N THR A 221 21.66 2.27 -9.16
CA THR A 221 22.94 2.92 -8.89
C THR A 221 23.28 3.08 -7.41
N ASP A 222 22.31 2.90 -6.52
CA ASP A 222 22.45 3.27 -5.10
C ASP A 222 22.24 2.08 -4.13
N LEU A 223 22.20 0.81 -4.66
CA LEU A 223 22.14 -0.43 -3.85
C LEU A 223 23.52 -1.08 -3.71
#